data_4ae99fe5eae764cbf7072e6d02a9abc8
#
_entry.id   4ae99fe5eae764cbf7072e6d02a9abc8
#
_cell.length_a   1.000
_cell.length_b   1.000
_cell.length_c   1.000
_cell.angle_alpha   90.00
_cell.angle_beta   90.00
_cell.angle_gamma   90.00
#
_symmetry.space_group_name_H-M   'P 1'
#
loop_
_entity.id
_entity.type
_entity.pdbx_description
1 polymer ?
#
loop_
_entity_poly.entity_id
_entity_poly.type
_entity_poly.pdbx_seq_one_letter_code
_entity_poly.pdbx_strand_id
1 'polypeptide(L)'
;MPLSEVAGHSVKGLFSLHGATLITRVLHALQQAGVRRIAVVGSELLLHALPSLDAEMLFAVEGSDPVDNLLRGVERLGLPSEAQFLHCAVDLPMLTGSALCDLIHAAPPDADVVVGWTPESAFVQMFPGAPYTALRFAEGRFLTASASVMRVGFLEAQLPLLRRLAAARKSAGKVALTLLRAFHYHLATTGMPLAARFFTGRLALASLPPIAQRLLGARLHLYLNAAPELAYDIDTDEDYRYAQAWLQAHSRYTL
;
A
#
# COMPACT_ATOMS: atom_id res chain seq x y z
N MET A 1 2.64 11.70 22.33
CA MET A 1 2.22 10.37 22.88
C MET A 1 2.43 9.32 21.81
N PRO A 2 2.80 8.09 22.12
CA PRO A 2 2.81 7.01 21.12
C PRO A 2 1.42 6.80 20.54
N LEU A 3 1.34 6.48 19.25
CA LEU A 3 0.07 6.26 18.54
C LEU A 3 -0.82 5.21 19.23
N SER A 4 -0.22 4.14 19.78
CA SER A 4 -0.93 3.09 20.54
C SER A 4 -1.63 3.60 21.82
N GLU A 5 -1.09 4.61 22.46
CA GLU A 5 -1.72 5.23 23.64
C GLU A 5 -2.91 6.11 23.24
N VAL A 6 -2.79 6.85 22.13
CA VAL A 6 -3.87 7.73 21.62
C VAL A 6 -5.03 6.91 21.07
N ALA A 7 -4.73 5.81 20.37
CA ALA A 7 -5.73 4.92 19.80
C ALA A 7 -6.25 3.83 20.75
N GLY A 8 -5.67 3.70 21.95
CA GLY A 8 -6.08 2.75 22.96
C GLY A 8 -5.75 1.27 22.66
N HIS A 9 -4.93 1.01 21.64
CA HIS A 9 -4.60 -0.35 21.21
C HIS A 9 -3.17 -0.45 20.66
N SER A 10 -2.52 -1.60 20.84
CA SER A 10 -1.20 -1.88 20.24
C SER A 10 -1.29 -2.42 18.82
N VAL A 11 -2.43 -2.98 18.42
CA VAL A 11 -2.69 -3.55 17.09
C VAL A 11 -3.37 -2.49 16.24
N LYS A 12 -2.69 -2.01 15.20
CA LYS A 12 -3.15 -0.89 14.34
C LYS A 12 -4.55 -1.14 13.75
N GLY A 13 -4.83 -2.35 13.30
CA GLY A 13 -6.15 -2.72 12.75
C GLY A 13 -7.32 -2.59 13.73
N LEU A 14 -7.05 -2.55 15.04
CA LEU A 14 -8.06 -2.37 16.09
C LEU A 14 -8.27 -0.91 16.51
N PHE A 15 -7.53 0.05 15.93
CA PHE A 15 -7.77 1.45 16.21
C PHE A 15 -9.19 1.83 15.80
N SER A 16 -9.93 2.43 16.71
CA SER A 16 -11.35 2.75 16.51
C SER A 16 -11.53 4.20 16.07
N LEU A 17 -12.27 4.41 15.01
CA LEU A 17 -12.66 5.71 14.49
C LEU A 17 -14.19 5.73 14.29
N HIS A 18 -14.88 6.58 15.02
CA HIS A 18 -16.36 6.73 14.92
C HIS A 18 -17.11 5.39 15.01
N GLY A 19 -16.78 4.59 16.03
CA GLY A 19 -17.48 3.34 16.32
C GLY A 19 -17.09 2.14 15.46
N ALA A 20 -16.20 2.30 14.47
CA ALA A 20 -15.70 1.20 13.66
C ALA A 20 -14.17 1.11 13.72
N THR A 21 -13.62 -0.10 13.77
CA THR A 21 -12.19 -0.33 13.72
C THR A 21 -11.63 -0.14 12.30
N LEU A 22 -10.33 0.12 12.17
CA LEU A 22 -9.68 0.25 10.85
C LEU A 22 -9.89 -1.01 10.01
N ILE A 23 -9.72 -2.19 10.61
CA ILE A 23 -9.95 -3.46 9.89
C ILE A 23 -11.40 -3.58 9.40
N THR A 24 -12.37 -3.17 10.19
CA THR A 24 -13.79 -3.17 9.79
C THR A 24 -14.01 -2.26 8.58
N ARG A 25 -13.44 -1.06 8.60
CA ARG A 25 -13.57 -0.09 7.48
C ARG A 25 -12.99 -0.64 6.19
N VAL A 26 -11.76 -1.15 6.23
CA VAL A 26 -11.09 -1.71 5.06
C VAL A 26 -11.85 -2.93 4.51
N LEU A 27 -12.33 -3.81 5.38
CA LEU A 27 -13.08 -5.00 4.96
C LEU A 27 -14.41 -4.64 4.31
N HIS A 28 -15.14 -3.65 4.83
CA HIS A 28 -16.35 -3.15 4.18
C HIS A 28 -16.07 -2.51 2.81
N ALA A 29 -14.98 -1.73 2.68
CA ALA A 29 -14.58 -1.18 1.39
C ALA A 29 -14.24 -2.29 0.38
N LEU A 30 -13.54 -3.35 0.79
CA LEU A 30 -13.28 -4.53 -0.04
C LEU A 30 -14.57 -5.23 -0.48
N GLN A 31 -15.52 -5.42 0.44
CA GLN A 31 -16.83 -6.00 0.10
C GLN A 31 -17.59 -5.11 -0.89
N GLN A 32 -17.63 -3.80 -0.69
CA GLN A 32 -18.26 -2.83 -1.60
C GLN A 32 -17.59 -2.84 -2.98
N ALA A 33 -16.27 -3.08 -3.04
CA ALA A 33 -15.55 -3.26 -4.30
C ALA A 33 -15.82 -4.62 -4.99
N GLY A 34 -16.68 -5.45 -4.42
CA GLY A 34 -17.03 -6.76 -4.99
C GLY A 34 -16.00 -7.86 -4.72
N VAL A 35 -15.04 -7.63 -3.82
CA VAL A 35 -14.07 -8.66 -3.43
C VAL A 35 -14.78 -9.76 -2.63
N ARG A 36 -14.70 -11.01 -3.11
CA ARG A 36 -15.43 -12.14 -2.54
C ARG A 36 -14.55 -13.08 -1.71
N ARG A 37 -13.24 -12.93 -1.79
CA ARG A 37 -12.28 -13.80 -1.13
C ARG A 37 -11.16 -12.97 -0.54
N ILE A 38 -11.05 -12.97 0.79
CA ILE A 38 -10.17 -12.07 1.54
C ILE A 38 -9.32 -12.87 2.52
N ALA A 39 -8.00 -12.73 2.44
CA ALA A 39 -7.09 -13.20 3.47
C ALA A 39 -6.67 -12.02 4.36
N VAL A 40 -7.03 -12.10 5.63
CA VAL A 40 -6.56 -11.16 6.65
C VAL A 40 -5.33 -11.75 7.31
N VAL A 41 -4.25 -10.96 7.33
CA VAL A 41 -2.99 -11.34 7.99
C VAL A 41 -2.70 -10.36 9.11
N GLY A 42 -2.56 -10.87 10.33
CA GLY A 42 -2.32 -10.01 11.49
C GLY A 42 -2.25 -10.77 12.80
N SER A 43 -2.24 -10.03 13.90
CA SER A 43 -2.30 -10.58 15.26
C SER A 43 -3.59 -11.40 15.47
N GLU A 44 -3.53 -12.45 16.26
CA GLU A 44 -4.70 -13.25 16.66
C GLU A 44 -5.82 -12.41 17.26
N LEU A 45 -5.49 -11.27 17.87
CA LEU A 45 -6.49 -10.33 18.38
C LEU A 45 -7.42 -9.80 17.28
N LEU A 46 -6.95 -9.69 16.04
CA LEU A 46 -7.80 -9.27 14.92
C LEU A 46 -8.85 -10.30 14.56
N LEU A 47 -8.58 -11.59 14.74
CA LEU A 47 -9.52 -12.67 14.41
C LEU A 47 -10.87 -12.50 15.11
N HIS A 48 -10.83 -12.05 16.38
CA HIS A 48 -12.04 -11.85 17.18
C HIS A 48 -12.78 -10.53 16.86
N ALA A 49 -12.14 -9.64 16.10
CA ALA A 49 -12.68 -8.35 15.72
C ALA A 49 -13.15 -8.29 14.25
N LEU A 50 -13.05 -9.41 13.53
CA LEU A 50 -13.47 -9.45 12.12
C LEU A 50 -15.00 -9.35 12.03
N PRO A 51 -15.54 -8.44 11.18
CA PRO A 51 -16.96 -8.35 10.94
C PRO A 51 -17.47 -9.56 10.15
N SER A 52 -18.76 -9.83 10.24
CA SER A 52 -19.42 -10.76 9.32
C SER A 52 -19.64 -10.08 7.98
N LEU A 53 -19.14 -10.66 6.90
CA LEU A 53 -19.23 -10.13 5.55
C LEU A 53 -19.80 -11.20 4.59
N ASP A 54 -20.38 -10.75 3.48
CA ASP A 54 -20.72 -11.62 2.36
C ASP A 54 -19.46 -11.86 1.49
N ALA A 55 -18.45 -12.50 2.09
CA ALA A 55 -17.17 -12.85 1.48
C ALA A 55 -16.56 -14.04 2.21
N GLU A 56 -15.78 -14.86 1.52
CA GLU A 56 -14.95 -15.89 2.14
C GLU A 56 -13.79 -15.23 2.87
N MET A 57 -13.84 -15.30 4.21
CA MET A 57 -12.81 -14.72 5.09
C MET A 57 -11.82 -15.80 5.52
N LEU A 58 -10.56 -15.61 5.15
CA LEU A 58 -9.44 -16.44 5.55
C LEU A 58 -8.55 -15.67 6.51
N PHE A 59 -7.98 -16.34 7.50
CA PHE A 59 -7.08 -15.71 8.46
C PHE A 59 -5.72 -16.39 8.50
N ALA A 60 -4.66 -15.62 8.60
CA ALA A 60 -3.31 -16.07 8.91
C ALA A 60 -2.68 -15.19 9.99
N VAL A 61 -1.99 -15.81 10.92
CA VAL A 61 -1.20 -15.07 11.93
C VAL A 61 -0.05 -14.34 11.23
N GLU A 62 0.21 -13.11 11.64
CA GLU A 62 1.30 -12.30 11.09
C GLU A 62 2.67 -12.94 11.26
N GLY A 63 3.54 -12.70 10.30
CA GLY A 63 4.93 -13.14 10.31
C GLY A 63 5.88 -12.11 10.92
N SER A 64 7.17 -12.30 10.64
CA SER A 64 8.24 -11.46 11.19
C SER A 64 8.35 -10.08 10.53
N ASP A 65 7.82 -9.93 9.32
CA ASP A 65 7.92 -8.70 8.52
C ASP A 65 6.78 -8.60 7.48
N PRO A 66 6.59 -7.43 6.83
CA PRO A 66 5.53 -7.22 5.85
C PRO A 66 5.58 -8.15 4.63
N VAL A 67 6.76 -8.63 4.25
CA VAL A 67 6.89 -9.57 3.12
C VAL A 67 6.40 -10.95 3.52
N ASP A 68 6.71 -11.38 4.74
CA ASP A 68 6.16 -12.60 5.34
C ASP A 68 4.62 -12.53 5.42
N ASN A 69 4.08 -11.37 5.81
CA ASN A 69 2.62 -11.18 5.88
C ASN A 69 1.98 -11.32 4.49
N LEU A 70 2.59 -10.69 3.48
CA LEU A 70 2.10 -10.77 2.11
C LEU A 70 2.10 -12.21 1.58
N LEU A 71 3.18 -12.97 1.84
CA LEU A 71 3.28 -14.37 1.46
C LEU A 71 2.24 -15.25 2.15
N ARG A 72 2.04 -15.08 3.46
CA ARG A 72 1.03 -15.82 4.23
C ARG A 72 -0.38 -15.55 3.71
N GLY A 73 -0.67 -14.31 3.31
CA GLY A 73 -1.94 -13.95 2.69
C GLY A 73 -2.16 -14.65 1.35
N VAL A 74 -1.16 -14.63 0.47
CA VAL A 74 -1.22 -15.30 -0.84
C VAL A 74 -1.31 -16.82 -0.71
N GLU A 75 -0.51 -17.41 0.18
CA GLU A 75 -0.56 -18.84 0.49
C GLU A 75 -1.95 -19.25 1.01
N ARG A 76 -2.52 -18.44 1.90
CA ARG A 76 -3.85 -18.70 2.47
C ARG A 76 -4.95 -18.61 1.42
N LEU A 77 -4.80 -17.74 0.42
CA LEU A 77 -5.68 -17.66 -0.74
C LEU A 77 -5.52 -18.83 -1.70
N GLY A 78 -4.38 -19.55 -1.68
CA GLY A 78 -4.12 -20.68 -2.58
C GLY A 78 -4.15 -20.28 -4.06
N LEU A 79 -3.62 -19.10 -4.40
CA LEU A 79 -3.64 -18.58 -5.77
C LEU A 79 -2.50 -19.15 -6.59
N PRO A 80 -2.73 -19.46 -7.89
CA PRO A 80 -1.67 -19.87 -8.81
C PRO A 80 -0.76 -18.67 -9.16
N SER A 81 0.48 -18.96 -9.63
CA SER A 81 1.51 -17.94 -9.90
C SER A 81 1.08 -16.89 -10.93
N GLU A 82 0.21 -17.24 -11.88
CA GLU A 82 -0.33 -16.31 -12.89
C GLU A 82 -1.45 -15.40 -12.37
N ALA A 83 -2.04 -15.72 -11.23
CA ALA A 83 -3.12 -14.90 -10.66
C ALA A 83 -2.63 -13.54 -10.17
N GLN A 84 -3.47 -12.53 -10.35
CA GLN A 84 -3.32 -11.23 -9.69
C GLN A 84 -4.14 -11.21 -8.39
N PHE A 85 -3.65 -10.49 -7.40
CA PHE A 85 -4.34 -10.24 -6.14
C PHE A 85 -4.24 -8.77 -5.75
N LEU A 86 -5.23 -8.29 -5.04
CA LEU A 86 -5.24 -6.96 -4.44
C LEU A 86 -4.58 -7.04 -3.06
N HIS A 87 -3.49 -6.31 -2.87
CA HIS A 87 -2.94 -6.00 -1.55
C HIS A 87 -3.52 -4.69 -1.05
N CYS A 88 -3.94 -4.66 0.21
CA CYS A 88 -4.49 -3.46 0.85
C CYS A 88 -3.97 -3.38 2.29
N ALA A 89 -3.40 -2.23 2.65
CA ALA A 89 -3.00 -1.96 4.03
C ALA A 89 -4.23 -1.74 4.92
N VAL A 90 -4.11 -2.08 6.20
CA VAL A 90 -5.22 -2.00 7.17
C VAL A 90 -5.44 -0.58 7.71
N ASP A 91 -4.48 0.31 7.51
CA ASP A 91 -4.42 1.64 8.10
C ASP A 91 -4.99 2.77 7.22
N LEU A 92 -5.91 2.41 6.33
CA LEU A 92 -6.61 3.30 5.40
C LEU A 92 -8.01 3.67 5.93
N PRO A 93 -8.14 4.68 6.79
CA PRO A 93 -9.40 4.99 7.50
C PRO A 93 -10.51 5.52 6.59
N MET A 94 -10.14 6.17 5.47
CA MET A 94 -11.07 6.79 4.52
C MET A 94 -11.28 5.95 3.25
N LEU A 95 -10.79 4.71 3.24
CA LEU A 95 -10.89 3.84 2.08
C LEU A 95 -12.34 3.62 1.66
N THR A 96 -12.61 3.70 0.36
CA THR A 96 -13.93 3.47 -0.24
C THR A 96 -13.90 2.30 -1.23
N GLY A 97 -15.04 1.64 -1.41
CA GLY A 97 -15.18 0.58 -2.40
C GLY A 97 -14.95 1.10 -3.82
N SER A 98 -15.38 2.34 -4.14
CA SER A 98 -15.12 2.93 -5.46
C SER A 98 -13.64 3.13 -5.75
N ALA A 99 -12.87 3.63 -4.79
CA ALA A 99 -11.41 3.81 -4.96
C ALA A 99 -10.69 2.48 -5.23
N LEU A 100 -11.13 1.39 -4.57
CA LEU A 100 -10.61 0.05 -4.84
C LEU A 100 -11.07 -0.49 -6.19
N CYS A 101 -12.34 -0.30 -6.58
CA CYS A 101 -12.84 -0.67 -7.90
C CYS A 101 -12.01 -0.01 -9.01
N ASP A 102 -11.75 1.28 -8.89
CA ASP A 102 -10.97 2.03 -9.88
C ASP A 102 -9.54 1.49 -9.99
N LEU A 103 -8.89 1.17 -8.86
CA LEU A 103 -7.57 0.54 -8.86
C LEU A 103 -7.58 -0.85 -9.52
N ILE A 104 -8.60 -1.68 -9.22
CA ILE A 104 -8.75 -3.01 -9.79
C ILE A 104 -8.98 -2.92 -11.31
N HIS A 105 -9.88 -2.03 -11.76
CA HIS A 105 -10.16 -1.83 -13.18
C HIS A 105 -8.98 -1.23 -13.95
N ALA A 106 -8.14 -0.44 -13.28
CA ALA A 106 -6.92 0.11 -13.88
C ALA A 106 -5.81 -0.93 -14.05
N ALA A 107 -5.96 -2.14 -13.50
CA ALA A 107 -4.94 -3.19 -13.55
C ALA A 107 -5.02 -3.97 -14.87
N PRO A 108 -4.04 -3.83 -15.80
CA PRO A 108 -3.99 -4.65 -16.99
C PRO A 108 -3.78 -6.13 -16.62
N PRO A 109 -4.43 -7.07 -17.35
CA PRO A 109 -4.31 -8.51 -17.03
C PRO A 109 -2.89 -9.05 -17.13
N ASP A 110 -2.03 -8.39 -17.89
CA ASP A 110 -0.63 -8.77 -18.07
C ASP A 110 0.33 -8.05 -17.14
N ALA A 111 -0.11 -7.06 -16.34
CA ALA A 111 0.74 -6.38 -15.37
C ALA A 111 1.20 -7.36 -14.26
N ASP A 112 2.46 -7.22 -13.85
CA ASP A 112 3.01 -7.95 -12.71
C ASP A 112 2.81 -7.18 -11.40
N VAL A 113 2.82 -5.83 -11.51
CA VAL A 113 2.54 -4.94 -10.38
C VAL A 113 1.84 -3.67 -10.90
N VAL A 114 0.80 -3.23 -10.18
CA VAL A 114 0.12 -1.96 -10.40
C VAL A 114 0.24 -1.11 -9.16
N VAL A 115 0.79 0.09 -9.29
CA VAL A 115 0.97 1.05 -8.20
C VAL A 115 0.15 2.30 -8.47
N GLY A 116 -0.71 2.66 -7.51
CA GLY A 116 -1.46 3.90 -7.55
C GLY A 116 -0.60 5.11 -7.17
N TRP A 117 -0.78 6.20 -7.92
CA TRP A 117 -0.13 7.49 -7.66
C TRP A 117 -1.19 8.58 -7.60
N THR A 118 -1.34 9.17 -6.42
CA THR A 118 -2.27 10.26 -6.16
C THR A 118 -1.56 11.60 -6.35
N PRO A 119 -2.02 12.49 -7.24
CA PRO A 119 -1.50 13.85 -7.33
C PRO A 119 -1.65 14.59 -6.00
N GLU A 120 -0.59 15.29 -5.55
CA GLU A 120 -0.62 16.08 -4.32
C GLU A 120 -1.79 17.07 -4.29
N SER A 121 -2.10 17.70 -5.43
CA SER A 121 -3.22 18.64 -5.54
C SER A 121 -4.58 17.98 -5.24
N ALA A 122 -4.80 16.76 -5.73
CA ALA A 122 -6.02 16.01 -5.45
C ALA A 122 -6.09 15.60 -3.97
N PHE A 123 -4.96 15.18 -3.39
CA PHE A 123 -4.88 14.83 -1.98
C PHE A 123 -5.20 16.02 -1.07
N VAL A 124 -4.55 17.16 -1.30
CA VAL A 124 -4.76 18.39 -0.51
C VAL A 124 -6.18 18.94 -0.67
N GLN A 125 -6.76 18.80 -1.87
CA GLN A 125 -8.16 19.19 -2.11
C GLN A 125 -9.13 18.35 -1.29
N MET A 126 -8.91 17.05 -1.17
CA MET A 126 -9.79 16.14 -0.44
C MET A 126 -9.55 16.19 1.06
N PHE A 127 -8.28 16.26 1.47
CA PHE A 127 -7.85 16.26 2.86
C PHE A 127 -7.09 17.54 3.21
N PRO A 128 -7.76 18.71 3.24
CA PRO A 128 -7.10 19.98 3.52
C PRO A 128 -6.50 20.00 4.93
N GLY A 129 -5.20 20.30 5.01
CA GLY A 129 -4.48 20.34 6.28
C GLY A 129 -4.05 18.98 6.83
N ALA A 130 -4.30 17.89 6.12
CA ALA A 130 -3.78 16.57 6.52
C ALA A 130 -2.25 16.55 6.49
N PRO A 131 -1.60 15.84 7.42
CA PRO A 131 -0.18 15.52 7.26
C PRO A 131 0.00 14.55 6.08
N TYR A 132 1.08 14.70 5.32
CA TYR A 132 1.42 13.80 4.23
C TYR A 132 2.88 13.90 3.81
N THR A 133 3.35 12.88 3.10
CA THR A 133 4.66 12.88 2.44
C THR A 133 4.48 12.64 0.95
N ALA A 134 4.87 13.61 0.12
CA ALA A 134 4.80 13.49 -1.34
C ALA A 134 6.18 13.35 -1.95
N LEU A 135 6.30 12.47 -2.93
CA LEU A 135 7.49 12.28 -3.74
C LEU A 135 7.47 13.24 -4.92
N ARG A 136 8.63 13.82 -5.24
CA ARG A 136 8.78 14.78 -6.33
C ARG A 136 9.26 14.07 -7.60
N PHE A 137 8.51 14.26 -8.68
CA PHE A 137 8.82 13.79 -10.03
C PHE A 137 8.87 14.97 -11.02
N ALA A 138 9.26 14.69 -12.25
CA ALA A 138 9.30 15.73 -13.31
C ALA A 138 7.89 16.26 -13.62
N GLU A 139 6.87 15.41 -13.50
CA GLU A 139 5.46 15.74 -13.74
C GLU A 139 4.77 16.45 -12.57
N GLY A 140 5.39 16.48 -11.38
CA GLY A 140 4.81 17.09 -10.19
C GLY A 140 5.12 16.33 -8.91
N ARG A 141 4.26 16.50 -7.91
CA ARG A 141 4.37 15.81 -6.62
C ARG A 141 3.22 14.82 -6.48
N PHE A 142 3.55 13.61 -6.02
CA PHE A 142 2.61 12.50 -5.91
C PHE A 142 2.79 11.75 -4.60
N LEU A 143 1.70 11.20 -4.10
CA LEU A 143 1.69 10.23 -3.00
C LEU A 143 1.49 8.83 -3.58
N THR A 144 2.08 7.83 -2.94
CA THR A 144 1.85 6.43 -3.28
C THR A 144 0.60 5.90 -2.59
N ALA A 145 -0.19 5.12 -3.32
CA ALA A 145 -1.29 4.38 -2.71
C ALA A 145 -0.77 3.26 -1.79
N SER A 146 -1.43 3.06 -0.65
CA SER A 146 -1.18 1.94 0.29
C SER A 146 -2.02 0.69 -0.06
N ALA A 147 -2.53 0.65 -1.30
CA ALA A 147 -3.10 -0.52 -1.96
C ALA A 147 -2.47 -0.71 -3.35
N SER A 148 -2.34 -1.96 -3.79
CA SER A 148 -1.71 -2.31 -5.07
C SER A 148 -2.25 -3.62 -5.59
N VAL A 149 -2.21 -3.81 -6.93
CA VAL A 149 -2.48 -5.11 -7.53
C VAL A 149 -1.16 -5.76 -7.91
N MET A 150 -0.97 -7.00 -7.53
CA MET A 150 0.27 -7.74 -7.77
C MET A 150 -0.02 -9.13 -8.32
N ARG A 151 0.91 -9.65 -9.13
CA ARG A 151 0.90 -11.04 -9.59
C ARG A 151 1.67 -11.91 -8.60
N VAL A 152 1.13 -13.09 -8.30
CA VAL A 152 1.75 -14.05 -7.36
C VAL A 152 3.18 -14.41 -7.81
N GLY A 153 3.36 -14.78 -9.07
CA GLY A 153 4.68 -15.15 -9.61
C GLY A 153 5.71 -14.02 -9.56
N PHE A 154 5.29 -12.75 -9.64
CA PHE A 154 6.19 -11.62 -9.41
C PHE A 154 6.65 -11.56 -7.96
N LEU A 155 5.71 -11.69 -7.00
CA LEU A 155 6.06 -11.72 -5.58
C LEU A 155 7.06 -12.83 -5.28
N GLU A 156 6.82 -14.04 -5.78
CA GLU A 156 7.71 -15.20 -5.61
C GLU A 156 9.10 -14.96 -6.20
N ALA A 157 9.16 -14.43 -7.43
CA ALA A 157 10.43 -14.15 -8.11
C ALA A 157 11.26 -13.05 -7.43
N GLN A 158 10.60 -12.05 -6.85
CA GLN A 158 11.28 -10.91 -6.18
C GLN A 158 11.49 -11.11 -4.68
N LEU A 159 11.09 -12.24 -4.13
CA LEU A 159 11.16 -12.52 -2.70
C LEU A 159 12.53 -12.26 -2.06
N PRO A 160 13.67 -12.66 -2.65
CA PRO A 160 14.98 -12.39 -2.06
C PRO A 160 15.30 -10.89 -1.95
N LEU A 161 14.88 -10.10 -2.94
CA LEU A 161 15.06 -8.65 -2.93
C LEU A 161 14.13 -7.98 -1.92
N LEU A 162 12.85 -8.36 -1.93
CA LEU A 162 11.83 -7.81 -1.02
C LEU A 162 12.20 -8.04 0.45
N ARG A 163 12.67 -9.23 0.83
CA ARG A 163 13.15 -9.53 2.19
C ARG A 163 14.34 -8.65 2.59
N ARG A 164 15.31 -8.44 1.69
CA ARG A 164 16.45 -7.55 1.95
C ARG A 164 15.99 -6.10 2.13
N LEU A 165 15.03 -5.62 1.33
CA LEU A 165 14.48 -4.28 1.45
C LEU A 165 13.66 -4.12 2.73
N ALA A 166 12.85 -5.10 3.10
CA ALA A 166 12.10 -5.11 4.36
C ALA A 166 13.04 -5.02 5.58
N ALA A 167 14.14 -5.78 5.58
CA ALA A 167 15.15 -5.72 6.63
C ALA A 167 15.89 -4.36 6.70
N ALA A 168 16.01 -3.69 5.55
CA ALA A 168 16.71 -2.40 5.44
C ALA A 168 15.79 -1.17 5.67
N ARG A 169 14.46 -1.33 5.67
CA ARG A 169 13.45 -0.24 5.61
C ARG A 169 13.61 0.89 6.63
N LYS A 170 14.18 0.59 7.81
CA LYS A 170 14.39 1.58 8.88
C LYS A 170 15.61 2.48 8.67
N SER A 171 16.38 2.30 7.56
CA SER A 171 17.59 3.06 7.28
C SER A 171 17.73 3.30 5.79
N ALA A 172 17.57 4.56 5.37
CA ALA A 172 17.73 4.95 3.96
C ALA A 172 19.08 4.52 3.37
N GLY A 173 20.17 4.58 4.16
CA GLY A 173 21.49 4.13 3.74
C GLY A 173 21.55 2.62 3.50
N LYS A 174 20.89 1.80 4.33
CA LYS A 174 20.80 0.35 4.14
C LYS A 174 19.94 -0.01 2.94
N VAL A 175 18.82 0.70 2.73
CA VAL A 175 17.98 0.53 1.51
C VAL A 175 18.80 0.84 0.27
N ALA A 176 19.49 1.99 0.24
CA ALA A 176 20.34 2.37 -0.87
C ALA A 176 21.44 1.32 -1.12
N LEU A 177 22.13 0.85 -0.08
CA LEU A 177 23.16 -0.19 -0.19
C LEU A 177 22.59 -1.52 -0.69
N THR A 178 21.37 -1.88 -0.27
CA THR A 178 20.70 -3.11 -0.74
C THR A 178 20.39 -3.01 -2.24
N LEU A 179 19.84 -1.88 -2.69
CA LEU A 179 19.60 -1.62 -4.11
C LEU A 179 20.90 -1.58 -4.92
N LEU A 180 21.94 -0.93 -4.39
CA LEU A 180 23.26 -0.92 -4.99
C LEU A 180 23.82 -2.34 -5.21
N ARG A 181 23.73 -3.21 -4.20
CA ARG A 181 24.19 -4.60 -4.28
C ARG A 181 23.33 -5.45 -5.21
N ALA A 182 22.01 -5.25 -5.19
CA ALA A 182 21.10 -5.99 -6.07
C ALA A 182 21.33 -5.65 -7.56
N PHE A 183 21.66 -4.39 -7.85
CA PHE A 183 21.76 -3.87 -9.21
C PHE A 183 23.16 -3.38 -9.59
N HIS A 184 24.21 -3.89 -8.93
CA HIS A 184 25.58 -3.43 -9.10
C HIS A 184 26.07 -3.44 -10.57
N TYR A 185 25.63 -4.40 -11.39
CA TYR A 185 25.94 -4.44 -12.83
C TYR A 185 25.34 -3.28 -13.62
N HIS A 186 24.27 -2.67 -13.13
CA HIS A 186 23.59 -1.54 -13.76
C HIS A 186 23.83 -0.21 -13.04
N LEU A 187 24.70 -0.21 -12.01
CA LEU A 187 24.86 0.94 -11.12
C LEU A 187 25.34 2.19 -11.87
N ALA A 188 26.40 2.06 -12.66
CA ALA A 188 26.97 3.20 -13.38
C ALA A 188 26.07 3.69 -14.52
N THR A 189 25.40 2.78 -15.21
CA THR A 189 24.59 3.09 -16.41
C THR A 189 23.15 3.46 -16.11
N THR A 190 22.60 2.98 -14.99
CA THR A 190 21.19 3.16 -14.66
C THR A 190 20.98 3.73 -13.25
N GLY A 191 21.67 3.17 -12.24
CA GLY A 191 21.41 3.49 -10.84
C GLY A 191 21.81 4.90 -10.43
N MET A 192 23.03 5.35 -10.76
CA MET A 192 23.50 6.69 -10.39
C MET A 192 22.73 7.80 -11.12
N PRO A 193 22.51 7.72 -12.45
CA PRO A 193 21.68 8.71 -13.13
C PRO A 193 20.22 8.74 -12.63
N LEU A 194 19.67 7.58 -12.27
CA LEU A 194 18.33 7.47 -11.71
C LEU A 194 18.23 8.15 -10.35
N ALA A 195 19.16 7.85 -9.44
CA ALA A 195 19.22 8.45 -8.12
C ALA A 195 19.38 9.99 -8.21
N ALA A 196 20.30 10.47 -9.06
CA ALA A 196 20.49 11.90 -9.26
C ALA A 196 19.22 12.58 -9.79
N ARG A 197 18.51 11.96 -10.74
CA ARG A 197 17.24 12.48 -11.24
C ARG A 197 16.15 12.46 -10.17
N PHE A 198 16.08 11.42 -9.33
CA PHE A 198 15.12 11.33 -8.25
C PHE A 198 15.33 12.43 -7.20
N PHE A 199 16.57 12.56 -6.67
CA PHE A 199 16.88 13.58 -5.66
C PHE A 199 16.75 15.02 -6.17
N THR A 200 16.92 15.23 -7.46
CA THR A 200 16.71 16.56 -8.10
C THR A 200 15.26 16.80 -8.53
N GLY A 201 14.35 15.84 -8.34
CA GLY A 201 12.96 15.91 -8.80
C GLY A 201 12.81 15.93 -10.33
N ARG A 202 13.81 15.39 -11.06
CA ARG A 202 13.83 15.31 -12.53
C ARG A 202 13.55 13.91 -13.05
N LEU A 203 13.26 12.96 -12.17
CA LEU A 203 12.84 11.62 -12.56
C LEU A 203 11.42 11.70 -13.11
N ALA A 204 11.20 11.24 -14.34
CA ALA A 204 9.86 11.15 -14.91
C ALA A 204 9.17 9.86 -14.44
N LEU A 205 7.91 9.92 -14.04
CA LEU A 205 7.10 8.75 -13.69
C LEU A 205 7.06 7.74 -14.84
N ALA A 206 6.90 8.22 -16.08
CA ALA A 206 6.90 7.38 -17.27
C ALA A 206 8.20 6.58 -17.47
N SER A 207 9.29 6.91 -16.79
CA SER A 207 10.54 6.14 -16.83
C SER A 207 10.56 4.94 -15.89
N LEU A 208 9.63 4.85 -14.92
CA LEU A 208 9.60 3.76 -13.93
C LEU A 208 9.29 2.38 -14.56
N PRO A 209 8.27 2.22 -15.46
CA PRO A 209 8.01 0.92 -16.06
C PRO A 209 9.19 0.33 -16.83
N PRO A 210 9.87 1.03 -17.76
CA PRO A 210 11.05 0.46 -18.43
C PRO A 210 12.21 0.18 -17.48
N ILE A 211 12.34 0.93 -16.39
CA ILE A 211 13.35 0.64 -15.36
C ILE A 211 12.98 -0.63 -14.60
N ALA A 212 11.72 -0.81 -14.18
CA ALA A 212 11.25 -2.03 -13.53
C ALA A 212 11.44 -3.26 -14.44
N GLN A 213 11.08 -3.15 -15.71
CA GLN A 213 11.31 -4.21 -16.68
C GLN A 213 12.79 -4.59 -16.81
N ARG A 214 13.67 -3.60 -16.89
CA ARG A 214 15.11 -3.83 -17.02
C ARG A 214 15.76 -4.41 -15.77
N LEU A 215 15.36 -3.94 -14.58
CA LEU A 215 16.00 -4.31 -13.33
C LEU A 215 15.38 -5.53 -12.65
N LEU A 216 14.06 -5.70 -12.77
CA LEU A 216 13.29 -6.73 -12.08
C LEU A 216 12.67 -7.75 -13.04
N GLY A 217 12.74 -7.52 -14.36
CA GLY A 217 11.97 -8.29 -15.33
C GLY A 217 10.45 -8.12 -15.20
N ALA A 218 10.00 -7.05 -14.51
CA ALA A 218 8.62 -6.87 -14.11
C ALA A 218 7.89 -5.85 -14.99
N ARG A 219 6.65 -6.17 -15.36
CA ARG A 219 5.72 -5.28 -16.05
C ARG A 219 5.00 -4.42 -15.01
N LEU A 220 5.62 -3.28 -14.68
CA LEU A 220 5.05 -2.27 -13.80
C LEU A 220 4.03 -1.43 -14.56
N HIS A 221 2.82 -1.31 -14.02
CA HIS A 221 1.81 -0.35 -14.47
C HIS A 221 1.63 0.75 -13.44
N LEU A 222 1.60 2.00 -13.88
CA LEU A 222 1.35 3.16 -13.02
C LEU A 222 -0.10 3.61 -13.20
N TYR A 223 -0.89 3.46 -12.15
CA TYR A 223 -2.23 4.04 -12.10
C TYR A 223 -2.10 5.49 -11.61
N LEU A 224 -1.99 6.43 -12.56
CA LEU A 224 -1.94 7.87 -12.28
C LEU A 224 -3.36 8.36 -11.95
N ASN A 225 -3.46 9.39 -11.11
CA ASN A 225 -4.72 9.92 -10.57
C ASN A 225 -5.49 8.91 -9.68
N ALA A 226 -4.76 8.09 -8.95
CA ALA A 226 -5.35 7.24 -7.93
C ALA A 226 -6.11 8.08 -6.89
N ALA A 227 -7.23 7.57 -6.42
CA ALA A 227 -8.08 8.26 -5.44
C ALA A 227 -7.30 8.60 -4.16
N PRO A 228 -7.46 9.81 -3.59
CA PRO A 228 -6.74 10.24 -2.38
C PRO A 228 -6.94 9.31 -1.18
N GLU A 229 -8.07 8.64 -1.08
CA GLU A 229 -8.39 7.66 -0.02
C GLU A 229 -7.43 6.46 0.00
N LEU A 230 -6.80 6.14 -1.14
CA LEU A 230 -5.79 5.09 -1.23
C LEU A 230 -4.43 5.52 -0.70
N ALA A 231 -4.19 6.83 -0.53
CA ALA A 231 -2.92 7.41 -0.13
C ALA A 231 -2.94 8.03 1.28
N TYR A 232 -4.07 7.98 1.98
CA TYR A 232 -4.17 8.45 3.36
C TYR A 232 -4.06 7.26 4.32
N ASP A 233 -2.93 7.09 4.94
CA ASP A 233 -2.67 6.07 5.97
C ASP A 233 -2.39 6.73 7.34
N ILE A 234 -2.61 5.96 8.41
CA ILE A 234 -2.35 6.42 9.78
C ILE A 234 -1.02 5.88 10.25
N ASP A 235 0.02 6.71 10.30
CA ASP A 235 1.33 6.35 10.83
C ASP A 235 1.67 7.05 12.16
N THR A 236 1.06 8.21 12.40
CA THR A 236 1.31 9.03 13.58
C THR A 236 0.02 9.34 14.35
N ASP A 237 0.16 9.88 15.56
CA ASP A 237 -0.98 10.36 16.34
C ASP A 237 -1.65 11.60 15.70
N GLU A 238 -0.91 12.36 14.90
CA GLU A 238 -1.44 13.48 14.12
C GLU A 238 -2.36 12.98 13.01
N ASP A 239 -1.95 11.95 12.26
CA ASP A 239 -2.78 11.30 11.24
C ASP A 239 -4.07 10.77 11.86
N TYR A 240 -3.97 10.09 13.02
CA TYR A 240 -5.14 9.55 13.70
C TYR A 240 -6.13 10.62 14.14
N ARG A 241 -5.64 11.72 14.74
CA ARG A 241 -6.50 12.84 15.16
C ARG A 241 -7.13 13.54 13.98
N TYR A 242 -6.38 13.74 12.91
CA TYR A 242 -6.93 14.31 11.68
C TYR A 242 -8.03 13.39 11.11
N ALA A 243 -7.76 12.08 10.98
CA ALA A 243 -8.74 11.12 10.50
C ALA A 243 -10.03 11.15 11.33
N GLN A 244 -9.92 11.23 12.65
CA GLN A 244 -11.04 11.31 13.57
C GLN A 244 -11.88 12.57 13.32
N ALA A 245 -11.25 13.73 13.23
CA ALA A 245 -11.93 15.00 12.98
C ALA A 245 -12.56 15.03 11.57
N TRP A 246 -11.85 14.54 10.56
CA TRP A 246 -12.32 14.53 9.19
C TRP A 246 -13.53 13.62 9.02
N LEU A 247 -13.51 12.40 9.55
CA LEU A 247 -14.64 11.47 9.50
C LEU A 247 -15.87 12.03 10.24
N GLN A 248 -15.67 12.75 11.34
CA GLN A 248 -16.75 13.43 12.05
C GLN A 248 -17.48 14.47 11.17
N ALA A 249 -16.73 15.17 10.33
CA ALA A 249 -17.27 16.18 9.43
C ALA A 249 -17.90 15.59 8.15
N HIS A 250 -17.61 14.31 7.82
CA HIS A 250 -17.95 13.68 6.54
C HIS A 250 -18.72 12.37 6.75
N SER A 251 -20.02 12.47 7.12
CA SER A 251 -20.87 11.32 7.48
C SER A 251 -20.97 10.22 6.41
N ARG A 252 -20.76 10.53 5.14
CA ARG A 252 -20.77 9.54 4.04
C ARG A 252 -19.65 8.48 4.15
N TYR A 253 -18.62 8.74 4.95
CA TYR A 253 -17.51 7.82 5.23
C TYR A 253 -17.66 7.09 6.58
N THR A 254 -18.75 7.33 7.31
CA THR A 254 -19.09 6.57 8.52
C THR A 254 -19.82 5.28 8.13
N LEU A 255 -19.44 4.17 8.81
CA LEU A 255 -20.08 2.86 8.65
C LEU A 255 -21.37 2.77 9.48
#